data_559a4c0dd10c2fa82aa8ca002d763a89
#
_entry.id   559a4c0dd10c2fa82aa8ca002d763a89
#
_cell.length_a   1.000
_cell.length_b   1.000
_cell.length_c   1.000
_cell.angle_alpha   90.00
_cell.angle_beta   90.00
_cell.angle_gamma   90.00
#
_symmetry.space_group_name_H-M   'P 1'
#
loop_
_entity.id
_entity.type
_entity.pdbx_description
1 polymer ?
#
loop_
_entity_poly.entity_id
_entity_poly.type
_entity_poly.pdbx_seq_one_letter_code
_entity_poly.pdbx_strand_id
1 'polypeptide(L)'
;KAIVTDVGSVKKAAVDAILPFMPEGLELAPAHPIAGTENSGPESGMADLFEGRWCILTPTPESSVKAVEQVSALWEACGAKIEIMDPAHHDLVLAITSHLPHLIAYTIVGTADDLEEDLKGEVIKYSASGFRGFTRIAASDPIMWRDVFLNNREAVLDILQRFTEDLTAMQKAIRRGDGTYLEETFTRTRAIRRGITEMGPEGLAFPERHPRK
;
A
#
# COMPACT_ATOMS: atom_id res chain seq x y z
N LYS A 1 -19.50 -19.84 18.39
CA LYS A 1 -18.07 -19.67 18.54
C LYS A 1 -17.72 -18.22 18.21
N ALA A 2 -16.81 -17.59 18.95
CA ALA A 2 -16.30 -16.28 18.59
C ALA A 2 -15.29 -16.39 17.44
N ILE A 3 -15.23 -15.35 16.60
CA ILE A 3 -14.28 -15.25 15.51
C ILE A 3 -13.30 -14.14 15.86
N VAL A 4 -12.02 -14.42 15.69
CA VAL A 4 -10.94 -13.44 15.76
C VAL A 4 -10.66 -12.96 14.35
N THR A 5 -10.59 -11.65 14.17
CA THR A 5 -10.18 -11.01 12.92
C THR A 5 -9.22 -9.86 13.25
N ASP A 6 -8.45 -9.42 12.28
CA ASP A 6 -7.54 -8.28 12.41
C ASP A 6 -7.73 -7.31 11.24
N VAL A 7 -7.05 -6.18 11.29
CA VAL A 7 -7.07 -5.14 10.25
C VAL A 7 -5.65 -4.75 9.81
N GLY A 8 -4.66 -5.57 10.15
CA GLY A 8 -3.25 -5.28 9.90
C GLY A 8 -2.88 -5.23 8.43
N SER A 9 -1.89 -4.41 8.10
CA SER A 9 -1.41 -4.23 6.73
C SER A 9 -0.51 -5.37 6.22
N VAL A 10 -0.04 -6.25 7.11
CA VAL A 10 0.76 -7.45 6.79
C VAL A 10 0.03 -8.67 7.33
N LYS A 11 -0.18 -9.68 6.48
CA LYS A 11 -1.02 -10.82 6.84
C LYS A 11 -0.23 -12.03 7.33
N LYS A 12 0.81 -12.42 6.58
CA LYS A 12 1.57 -13.63 6.93
C LYS A 12 2.14 -13.56 8.36
N ALA A 13 2.83 -12.49 8.71
CA ALA A 13 3.40 -12.32 10.03
C ALA A 13 2.34 -12.26 11.13
N ALA A 14 1.18 -11.62 10.86
CA ALA A 14 0.07 -11.57 11.81
C ALA A 14 -0.53 -12.97 12.05
N VAL A 15 -0.76 -13.75 10.99
CA VAL A 15 -1.24 -15.14 11.06
C VAL A 15 -0.26 -16.00 11.85
N ASP A 16 1.02 -15.96 11.49
CA ASP A 16 2.08 -16.74 12.14
C ASP A 16 2.20 -16.42 13.66
N ALA A 17 1.94 -15.16 14.04
CA ALA A 17 1.98 -14.72 15.43
C ALA A 17 0.72 -15.09 16.22
N ILE A 18 -0.46 -15.12 15.59
CA ILE A 18 -1.73 -15.35 16.28
C ILE A 18 -2.07 -16.84 16.38
N LEU A 19 -1.88 -17.59 15.29
CA LEU A 19 -2.38 -18.95 15.13
C LEU A 19 -1.90 -19.92 16.25
N PRO A 20 -0.61 -19.89 16.68
CA PRO A 20 -0.13 -20.76 17.74
C PRO A 20 -0.78 -20.56 19.11
N PHE A 21 -1.42 -19.40 19.32
CA PHE A 21 -2.04 -19.01 20.60
C PHE A 21 -3.56 -19.02 20.54
N MET A 22 -4.14 -19.46 19.42
CA MET A 22 -5.61 -19.53 19.27
C MET A 22 -6.18 -20.57 20.24
N PRO A 23 -7.10 -20.17 21.15
CA PRO A 23 -7.77 -21.12 22.02
C PRO A 23 -8.65 -22.09 21.23
N GLU A 24 -8.77 -23.32 21.74
CA GLU A 24 -9.70 -24.29 21.17
C GLU A 24 -11.14 -23.73 21.10
N GLY A 25 -11.76 -23.89 19.96
CA GLY A 25 -13.12 -23.41 19.75
C GLY A 25 -13.27 -21.97 19.26
N LEU A 26 -12.18 -21.21 19.11
CA LEU A 26 -12.15 -19.96 18.36
C LEU A 26 -11.73 -20.20 16.92
N GLU A 27 -12.06 -19.26 16.04
CA GLU A 27 -11.72 -19.31 14.62
C GLU A 27 -11.02 -18.01 14.23
N LEU A 28 -10.04 -18.07 13.34
CA LEU A 28 -9.31 -16.92 12.83
C LEU A 28 -9.75 -16.65 11.38
N ALA A 29 -10.17 -15.43 11.10
CA ALA A 29 -10.46 -14.95 9.76
C ALA A 29 -9.76 -13.60 9.54
N PRO A 30 -8.48 -13.59 9.16
CA PRO A 30 -7.68 -12.38 9.00
C PRO A 30 -8.23 -11.51 7.87
N ALA A 31 -8.18 -10.18 8.07
CA ALA A 31 -8.64 -9.22 7.09
C ALA A 31 -7.68 -8.01 7.00
N HIS A 32 -7.73 -7.32 5.87
CA HIS A 32 -7.05 -6.06 5.66
C HIS A 32 -7.94 -5.12 4.83
N PRO A 33 -8.63 -4.15 5.44
CA PRO A 33 -9.32 -3.12 4.71
C PRO A 33 -8.30 -2.17 4.07
N ILE A 34 -8.34 -2.06 2.74
CA ILE A 34 -7.44 -1.19 1.97
C ILE A 34 -8.02 0.24 2.01
N ALA A 35 -7.97 0.82 3.19
CA ALA A 35 -8.53 2.14 3.48
C ALA A 35 -7.66 2.86 4.51
N GLY A 36 -7.72 4.19 4.50
CA GLY A 36 -6.96 5.02 5.42
C GLY A 36 -6.42 6.28 4.76
N THR A 37 -5.85 7.13 5.59
CA THR A 37 -5.16 8.35 5.19
C THR A 37 -3.78 8.37 5.84
N GLU A 38 -2.98 9.40 5.55
CA GLU A 38 -1.71 9.66 6.23
C GLU A 38 -1.86 10.06 7.70
N ASN A 39 -3.08 10.36 8.15
CA ASN A 39 -3.35 10.76 9.53
C ASN A 39 -3.71 9.55 10.40
N SER A 40 -3.29 9.58 11.65
CA SER A 40 -3.52 8.52 12.64
C SER A 40 -4.51 8.96 13.73
N GLY A 41 -5.06 7.99 14.44
CA GLY A 41 -5.90 8.19 15.61
C GLY A 41 -7.40 8.35 15.30
N PRO A 42 -8.26 8.26 16.34
CA PRO A 42 -9.71 8.25 16.17
C PRO A 42 -10.28 9.56 15.61
N GLU A 43 -9.60 10.68 15.82
CA GLU A 43 -9.96 11.99 15.29
C GLU A 43 -9.93 12.05 13.75
N SER A 44 -9.20 11.11 13.12
CA SER A 44 -9.10 10.99 11.67
C SER A 44 -10.12 10.03 11.07
N GLY A 45 -10.98 9.45 11.90
CA GLY A 45 -12.04 8.54 11.49
C GLY A 45 -13.08 9.23 10.60
N MET A 46 -13.56 8.52 9.58
CA MET A 46 -14.62 8.97 8.68
C MET A 46 -15.71 7.89 8.63
N ALA A 47 -16.98 8.29 8.64
CA ALA A 47 -18.10 7.36 8.63
C ALA A 47 -18.15 6.51 7.34
N ASP A 48 -17.69 7.06 6.24
CA ASP A 48 -17.67 6.48 4.89
C ASP A 48 -16.30 5.90 4.48
N LEU A 49 -15.40 5.70 5.45
CA LEU A 49 -14.00 5.30 5.19
C LEU A 49 -13.90 4.05 4.32
N PHE A 50 -14.79 3.09 4.48
CA PHE A 50 -14.74 1.78 3.81
C PHE A 50 -15.64 1.70 2.58
N GLU A 51 -16.49 2.69 2.31
CA GLU A 51 -17.40 2.67 1.18
C GLU A 51 -16.65 2.54 -0.15
N GLY A 52 -16.99 1.48 -0.90
CA GLY A 52 -16.36 1.14 -2.18
C GLY A 52 -14.88 0.74 -2.12
N ARG A 53 -14.31 0.60 -0.91
CA ARG A 53 -12.92 0.14 -0.72
C ARG A 53 -12.84 -1.37 -0.72
N TRP A 54 -11.68 -1.90 -1.07
CA TRP A 54 -11.42 -3.32 -0.93
C TRP A 54 -11.12 -3.67 0.52
N CYS A 55 -11.69 -4.78 1.00
CA CYS A 55 -11.24 -5.49 2.18
C CYS A 55 -10.78 -6.88 1.75
N ILE A 56 -9.51 -7.17 1.96
CA ILE A 56 -8.90 -8.44 1.58
C ILE A 56 -8.94 -9.37 2.79
N LEU A 57 -9.64 -10.49 2.65
CA LEU A 57 -9.59 -11.57 3.63
C LEU A 57 -8.52 -12.58 3.23
N THR A 58 -7.77 -13.03 4.22
CA THR A 58 -6.69 -13.99 4.00
C THR A 58 -6.88 -15.23 4.88
N PRO A 59 -7.91 -16.05 4.61
CA PRO A 59 -8.19 -17.22 5.43
C PRO A 59 -7.02 -18.20 5.43
N THR A 60 -6.82 -18.86 6.56
CA THR A 60 -5.88 -19.96 6.73
C THR A 60 -6.60 -21.31 6.50
N PRO A 61 -5.86 -22.41 6.38
CA PRO A 61 -6.50 -23.75 6.30
C PRO A 61 -7.40 -24.07 7.50
N GLU A 62 -7.19 -23.42 8.64
CA GLU A 62 -7.97 -23.59 9.88
C GLU A 62 -9.20 -22.67 9.91
N SER A 63 -9.30 -21.69 9.04
CA SER A 63 -10.45 -20.79 8.93
C SER A 63 -11.65 -21.54 8.37
N SER A 64 -12.77 -21.59 9.10
CA SER A 64 -13.98 -22.17 8.54
C SER A 64 -14.62 -21.26 7.48
N VAL A 65 -15.32 -21.87 6.53
CA VAL A 65 -16.11 -21.13 5.54
C VAL A 65 -17.07 -20.15 6.22
N LYS A 66 -17.71 -20.58 7.31
CA LYS A 66 -18.64 -19.77 8.08
C LYS A 66 -17.96 -18.55 8.71
N ALA A 67 -16.74 -18.69 9.24
CA ALA A 67 -16.01 -17.57 9.81
C ALA A 67 -15.67 -16.53 8.74
N VAL A 68 -15.22 -16.99 7.57
CA VAL A 68 -14.91 -16.12 6.41
C VAL A 68 -16.18 -15.39 5.95
N GLU A 69 -17.32 -16.09 5.78
CA GLU A 69 -18.58 -15.48 5.40
C GLU A 69 -19.05 -14.43 6.40
N GLN A 70 -18.91 -14.68 7.70
CA GLN A 70 -19.34 -13.72 8.74
C GLN A 70 -18.47 -12.45 8.76
N VAL A 71 -17.14 -12.59 8.58
CA VAL A 71 -16.25 -11.44 8.50
C VAL A 71 -16.45 -10.69 7.17
N SER A 72 -16.68 -11.40 6.07
CA SER A 72 -17.06 -10.77 4.79
C SER A 72 -18.32 -9.93 4.94
N ALA A 73 -19.38 -10.51 5.50
CA ALA A 73 -20.65 -9.79 5.72
C ALA A 73 -20.49 -8.54 6.63
N LEU A 74 -19.59 -8.60 7.61
CA LEU A 74 -19.27 -7.44 8.45
C LEU A 74 -18.68 -6.29 7.60
N TRP A 75 -17.69 -6.58 6.76
CA TRP A 75 -17.05 -5.58 5.94
C TRP A 75 -17.96 -5.07 4.81
N GLU A 76 -18.77 -5.96 4.21
CA GLU A 76 -19.82 -5.56 3.26
C GLU A 76 -20.84 -4.61 3.89
N ALA A 77 -21.22 -4.85 5.13
CA ALA A 77 -22.11 -3.94 5.88
C ALA A 77 -21.46 -2.57 6.14
N CYS A 78 -20.13 -2.50 6.16
CA CYS A 78 -19.37 -1.24 6.19
C CYS A 78 -19.18 -0.60 4.79
N GLY A 79 -19.74 -1.19 3.74
CA GLY A 79 -19.65 -0.69 2.36
C GLY A 79 -18.41 -1.16 1.60
N ALA A 80 -17.59 -2.07 2.15
CA ALA A 80 -16.40 -2.58 1.51
C ALA A 80 -16.73 -3.63 0.45
N LYS A 81 -15.85 -3.76 -0.55
CA LYS A 81 -15.81 -4.87 -1.52
C LYS A 81 -14.89 -5.95 -1.00
N ILE A 82 -15.31 -7.20 -1.07
CA ILE A 82 -14.52 -8.31 -0.55
C ILE A 82 -13.68 -8.96 -1.63
N GLU A 83 -12.42 -9.22 -1.29
CA GLU A 83 -11.50 -10.07 -2.05
C GLU A 83 -10.90 -11.12 -1.11
N ILE A 84 -10.64 -12.32 -1.62
CA ILE A 84 -10.08 -13.41 -0.84
C ILE A 84 -8.79 -13.89 -1.53
N MET A 85 -7.69 -13.93 -0.78
CA MET A 85 -6.42 -14.44 -1.29
C MET A 85 -5.59 -15.08 -0.18
N ASP A 86 -4.52 -15.77 -0.57
CA ASP A 86 -3.53 -16.33 0.34
C ASP A 86 -2.75 -15.23 1.08
N PRO A 87 -2.40 -15.40 2.38
CA PRO A 87 -1.66 -14.39 3.15
C PRO A 87 -0.32 -13.98 2.53
N ALA A 88 0.44 -14.94 1.98
CA ALA A 88 1.74 -14.62 1.37
C ALA A 88 1.56 -13.90 0.03
N HIS A 89 0.54 -14.27 -0.74
CA HIS A 89 0.18 -13.57 -1.96
C HIS A 89 -0.28 -12.13 -1.68
N HIS A 90 -1.11 -11.92 -0.64
CA HIS A 90 -1.47 -10.60 -0.16
C HIS A 90 -0.22 -9.73 0.11
N ASP A 91 0.72 -10.26 0.89
CA ASP A 91 1.91 -9.52 1.31
C ASP A 91 2.82 -9.16 0.11
N LEU A 92 2.88 -10.03 -0.91
CA LEU A 92 3.59 -9.73 -2.16
C LEU A 92 2.90 -8.63 -2.98
N VAL A 93 1.57 -8.69 -3.11
CA VAL A 93 0.78 -7.66 -3.82
C VAL A 93 0.95 -6.31 -3.12
N LEU A 94 0.84 -6.27 -1.79
CA LEU A 94 0.98 -5.03 -1.02
C LEU A 94 2.42 -4.52 -0.98
N ALA A 95 3.43 -5.39 -1.12
CA ALA A 95 4.81 -4.97 -1.24
C ALA A 95 5.01 -4.04 -2.46
N ILE A 96 4.40 -4.34 -3.61
CA ILE A 96 4.54 -3.51 -4.83
C ILE A 96 3.54 -2.35 -4.86
N THR A 97 2.31 -2.55 -4.40
CA THR A 97 1.23 -1.56 -4.57
C THR A 97 1.17 -0.52 -3.46
N SER A 98 1.72 -0.81 -2.28
CA SER A 98 1.67 0.04 -1.10
C SER A 98 3.04 0.27 -0.47
N HIS A 99 3.76 -0.79 -0.11
CA HIS A 99 4.96 -0.67 0.72
C HIS A 99 6.12 0.00 -0.04
N LEU A 100 6.43 -0.45 -1.25
CA LEU A 100 7.47 0.17 -2.07
C LEU A 100 7.19 1.66 -2.38
N PRO A 101 5.99 2.08 -2.77
CA PRO A 101 5.66 3.49 -2.92
C PRO A 101 5.93 4.34 -1.67
N HIS A 102 5.60 3.85 -0.48
CA HIS A 102 5.90 4.56 0.77
C HIS A 102 7.40 4.64 1.04
N LEU A 103 8.13 3.54 0.83
CA LEU A 103 9.59 3.53 0.98
C LEU A 103 10.26 4.57 0.07
N ILE A 104 9.82 4.63 -1.20
CA ILE A 104 10.34 5.60 -2.17
C ILE A 104 9.97 7.03 -1.74
N ALA A 105 8.75 7.25 -1.26
CA ALA A 105 8.32 8.57 -0.79
C ALA A 105 9.14 9.06 0.41
N TYR A 106 9.39 8.22 1.41
CA TYR A 106 10.28 8.55 2.52
C TYR A 106 11.70 8.82 2.06
N THR A 107 12.23 7.97 1.15
CA THR A 107 13.60 8.09 0.66
C THR A 107 13.80 9.37 -0.13
N ILE A 108 12.88 9.74 -1.04
CA ILE A 108 13.05 10.95 -1.86
C ILE A 108 12.93 12.23 -1.02
N VAL A 109 12.13 12.22 0.06
CA VAL A 109 12.08 13.34 1.02
C VAL A 109 13.41 13.45 1.76
N GLY A 110 13.97 12.34 2.26
CA GLY A 110 15.29 12.32 2.88
C GLY A 110 16.39 12.81 1.93
N THR A 111 16.40 12.31 0.69
CA THR A 111 17.34 12.78 -0.34
C THR A 111 17.25 14.29 -0.57
N ALA A 112 16.04 14.84 -0.57
CA ALA A 112 15.85 16.28 -0.73
C ALA A 112 16.30 17.08 0.51
N ASP A 113 16.19 16.49 1.70
CA ASP A 113 16.63 17.11 2.95
C ASP A 113 18.17 17.09 3.12
N ASP A 114 18.84 16.09 2.57
CA ASP A 114 20.31 15.96 2.59
C ASP A 114 21.05 16.90 1.61
N LEU A 115 20.31 17.73 0.86
CA LEU A 115 20.92 18.70 -0.04
C LEU A 115 21.49 19.90 0.75
N GLU A 116 22.39 20.67 0.10
CA GLU A 116 22.94 21.90 0.66
C GLU A 116 21.81 22.89 1.03
N GLU A 117 21.99 23.66 2.11
CA GLU A 117 20.96 24.53 2.71
C GLU A 117 20.30 25.48 1.69
N ASP A 118 21.08 26.08 0.79
CA ASP A 118 20.57 27.00 -0.24
C ASP A 118 19.63 26.26 -1.21
N LEU A 119 19.99 25.05 -1.64
CA LEU A 119 19.21 24.24 -2.56
C LEU A 119 17.96 23.65 -1.88
N LYS A 120 18.08 23.29 -0.60
CA LYS A 120 16.98 22.79 0.22
C LYS A 120 15.83 23.81 0.31
N GLY A 121 16.14 25.08 0.55
CA GLY A 121 15.15 26.17 0.56
C GLY A 121 14.42 26.30 -0.77
N GLU A 122 15.12 26.14 -1.88
CA GLU A 122 14.56 26.17 -3.22
C GLU A 122 13.71 24.93 -3.55
N VAL A 123 14.12 23.72 -3.14
CA VAL A 123 13.32 22.49 -3.29
C VAL A 123 11.98 22.64 -2.60
N ILE A 124 11.93 23.14 -1.37
CA ILE A 124 10.69 23.38 -0.64
C ILE A 124 9.83 24.42 -1.37
N LYS A 125 10.42 25.56 -1.77
CA LYS A 125 9.75 26.68 -2.42
C LYS A 125 9.14 26.28 -3.78
N TYR A 126 9.88 25.51 -4.57
CA TYR A 126 9.48 25.12 -5.92
C TYR A 126 8.81 23.74 -5.99
N SER A 127 8.54 23.11 -4.85
CA SER A 127 7.78 21.85 -4.80
C SER A 127 6.42 22.01 -5.45
N ALA A 128 6.31 21.54 -6.69
CA ALA A 128 5.07 21.53 -7.45
C ALA A 128 4.17 20.37 -7.07
N SER A 129 2.99 20.30 -7.69
CA SER A 129 1.97 19.29 -7.42
C SER A 129 2.48 17.84 -7.52
N GLY A 130 3.42 17.57 -8.43
CA GLY A 130 4.02 16.24 -8.60
C GLY A 130 4.79 15.77 -7.37
N PHE A 131 5.73 16.59 -6.85
CA PHE A 131 6.49 16.25 -5.65
C PHE A 131 5.59 16.15 -4.42
N ARG A 132 4.74 17.17 -4.19
CA ARG A 132 3.82 17.21 -3.04
C ARG A 132 2.83 16.04 -3.07
N GLY A 133 2.27 15.73 -4.24
CA GLY A 133 1.32 14.63 -4.39
C GLY A 133 1.96 13.28 -4.12
N PHE A 134 3.13 13.03 -4.71
CA PHE A 134 3.84 11.77 -4.52
C PHE A 134 4.36 11.57 -3.09
N THR A 135 4.93 12.64 -2.48
CA THR A 135 5.51 12.56 -1.12
C THR A 135 4.49 12.71 0.01
N ARG A 136 3.22 12.96 -0.28
CA ARG A 136 2.16 13.08 0.74
C ARG A 136 2.14 11.89 1.70
N ILE A 137 2.33 10.69 1.17
CA ILE A 137 2.32 9.46 1.95
C ILE A 137 3.54 9.31 2.88
N ALA A 138 4.61 10.07 2.70
CA ALA A 138 5.73 10.14 3.65
C ALA A 138 5.40 10.90 4.94
N ALA A 139 4.22 11.51 5.06
CA ALA A 139 3.72 12.09 6.29
C ALA A 139 2.99 11.08 7.20
N SER A 140 2.94 9.82 6.81
CA SER A 140 2.32 8.73 7.59
C SER A 140 3.13 8.39 8.84
N ASP A 141 2.50 7.68 9.80
CA ASP A 141 3.12 7.30 11.08
C ASP A 141 4.39 6.46 10.88
N PRO A 142 5.56 6.91 11.38
CA PRO A 142 6.83 6.24 11.14
C PRO A 142 6.97 4.91 11.90
N ILE A 143 6.28 4.73 13.04
CA ILE A 143 6.32 3.50 13.82
C ILE A 143 5.55 2.42 13.09
N MET A 144 4.35 2.73 12.61
CA MET A 144 3.55 1.82 11.81
C MET A 144 4.32 1.35 10.56
N TRP A 145 4.92 2.27 9.81
CA TRP A 145 5.66 1.93 8.59
C TRP A 145 6.93 1.15 8.86
N ARG A 146 7.66 1.46 9.94
CA ARG A 146 8.77 0.61 10.42
C ARG A 146 8.31 -0.83 10.58
N ASP A 147 7.19 -1.03 11.26
CA ASP A 147 6.68 -2.35 11.59
C ASP A 147 6.15 -3.07 10.35
N VAL A 148 5.51 -2.37 9.41
CA VAL A 148 5.12 -2.91 8.09
C VAL A 148 6.34 -3.43 7.33
N PHE A 149 7.41 -2.65 7.22
CA PHE A 149 8.63 -3.06 6.51
C PHE A 149 9.34 -4.25 7.17
N LEU A 150 9.39 -4.27 8.51
CA LEU A 150 10.06 -5.35 9.23
C LEU A 150 9.27 -6.66 9.18
N ASN A 151 7.95 -6.60 9.18
CA ASN A 151 7.08 -7.78 9.17
C ASN A 151 6.79 -8.30 7.75
N ASN A 152 6.93 -7.48 6.70
CA ASN A 152 6.88 -7.89 5.29
C ASN A 152 8.26 -7.83 4.61
N ARG A 153 9.31 -8.08 5.36
CA ARG A 153 10.70 -7.85 4.94
C ARG A 153 11.08 -8.56 3.66
N GLU A 154 10.76 -9.84 3.53
CA GLU A 154 11.17 -10.66 2.40
C GLU A 154 10.55 -10.17 1.08
N ALA A 155 9.23 -9.98 1.06
CA ALA A 155 8.54 -9.49 -0.13
C ALA A 155 8.96 -8.05 -0.49
N VAL A 156 9.16 -7.19 0.52
CA VAL A 156 9.63 -5.82 0.28
C VAL A 156 11.04 -5.81 -0.30
N LEU A 157 11.95 -6.64 0.21
CA LEU A 157 13.32 -6.70 -0.31
C LEU A 157 13.39 -7.25 -1.73
N ASP A 158 12.58 -8.26 -2.07
CA ASP A 158 12.52 -8.79 -3.45
C ASP A 158 12.04 -7.71 -4.43
N ILE A 159 10.98 -7.00 -4.11
CA ILE A 159 10.46 -5.93 -4.96
C ILE A 159 11.41 -4.73 -5.01
N LEU A 160 12.03 -4.37 -3.90
CA LEU A 160 13.01 -3.28 -3.83
C LEU A 160 14.25 -3.59 -4.68
N GLN A 161 14.72 -4.83 -4.69
CA GLN A 161 15.83 -5.24 -5.54
C GLN A 161 15.49 -5.01 -7.03
N ARG A 162 14.34 -5.50 -7.49
CA ARG A 162 13.87 -5.31 -8.87
C ARG A 162 13.76 -3.83 -9.23
N PHE A 163 13.16 -3.04 -8.33
CA PHE A 163 13.05 -1.60 -8.54
C PHE A 163 14.43 -0.92 -8.64
N THR A 164 15.40 -1.33 -7.83
CA THR A 164 16.78 -0.80 -7.85
C THR A 164 17.50 -1.17 -9.15
N GLU A 165 17.28 -2.38 -9.67
CA GLU A 165 17.80 -2.81 -10.97
C GLU A 165 17.22 -1.97 -12.10
N ASP A 166 15.91 -1.75 -12.13
CA ASP A 166 15.24 -0.89 -13.10
C ASP A 166 15.74 0.56 -13.01
N LEU A 167 15.86 1.10 -11.80
CA LEU A 167 16.37 2.46 -11.56
C LEU A 167 17.82 2.59 -12.02
N THR A 168 18.65 1.57 -11.81
CA THR A 168 20.03 1.52 -12.28
C THR A 168 20.12 1.50 -13.81
N ALA A 169 19.20 0.78 -14.48
CA ALA A 169 19.11 0.79 -15.93
C ALA A 169 18.72 2.19 -16.46
N MET A 170 17.77 2.85 -15.84
CA MET A 170 17.39 4.23 -16.15
C MET A 170 18.55 5.21 -15.94
N GLN A 171 19.25 5.11 -14.81
CA GLN A 171 20.44 5.93 -14.53
C GLN A 171 21.52 5.76 -15.62
N LYS A 172 21.75 4.52 -16.06
CA LYS A 172 22.71 4.20 -17.12
C LYS A 172 22.30 4.80 -18.47
N ALA A 173 21.01 4.74 -18.81
CA ALA A 173 20.47 5.34 -20.03
C ALA A 173 20.64 6.87 -20.02
N ILE A 174 20.29 7.52 -18.92
CA ILE A 174 20.46 8.98 -18.75
C ILE A 174 21.94 9.36 -18.91
N ARG A 175 22.87 8.65 -18.25
CA ARG A 175 24.31 8.92 -18.33
C ARG A 175 24.87 8.78 -19.73
N ARG A 176 24.30 7.90 -20.56
CA ARG A 176 24.72 7.66 -21.95
C ARG A 176 24.00 8.53 -22.98
N GLY A 177 22.99 9.27 -22.56
CA GLY A 177 22.12 10.03 -23.47
C GLY A 177 21.26 9.13 -24.36
N ASP A 178 20.90 7.93 -23.89
CA ASP A 178 20.09 6.95 -24.61
C ASP A 178 18.59 7.37 -24.59
N GLY A 179 18.27 8.34 -25.43
CA GLY A 179 16.90 8.87 -25.55
C GLY A 179 15.91 7.81 -26.04
N THR A 180 16.32 6.90 -26.90
CA THR A 180 15.46 5.85 -27.45
C THR A 180 14.99 4.91 -26.34
N TYR A 181 15.89 4.40 -25.52
CA TYR A 181 15.52 3.54 -24.39
C TYR A 181 14.58 4.25 -23.42
N LEU A 182 14.83 5.52 -23.10
CA LEU A 182 13.98 6.30 -22.21
C LEU A 182 12.58 6.48 -22.78
N GLU A 183 12.47 6.85 -24.05
CA GLU A 183 11.19 7.07 -24.73
C GLU A 183 10.37 5.77 -24.80
N GLU A 184 10.97 4.67 -25.20
CA GLU A 184 10.33 3.35 -25.24
C GLU A 184 9.81 2.94 -23.86
N THR A 185 10.65 3.07 -22.81
CA THR A 185 10.27 2.75 -21.44
C THR A 185 9.10 3.62 -20.96
N PHE A 186 9.16 4.92 -21.18
CA PHE A 186 8.09 5.83 -20.77
C PHE A 186 6.80 5.61 -21.57
N THR A 187 6.91 5.30 -22.86
CA THR A 187 5.75 5.00 -23.70
C THR A 187 5.04 3.74 -23.22
N ARG A 188 5.78 2.67 -22.93
CA ARG A 188 5.24 1.43 -22.39
C ARG A 188 4.57 1.66 -21.03
N THR A 189 5.26 2.30 -20.10
CA THR A 189 4.74 2.52 -18.74
C THR A 189 3.54 3.47 -18.72
N ARG A 190 3.53 4.49 -19.62
CA ARG A 190 2.37 5.36 -19.82
C ARG A 190 1.14 4.60 -20.30
N ALA A 191 1.32 3.66 -21.24
CA ALA A 191 0.22 2.83 -21.73
C ALA A 191 -0.37 1.96 -20.61
N ILE A 192 0.48 1.34 -19.78
CA ILE A 192 0.05 0.56 -18.61
C ILE A 192 -0.74 1.45 -17.65
N ARG A 193 -0.22 2.63 -17.30
CA ARG A 193 -0.89 3.56 -16.37
C ARG A 193 -2.24 4.04 -16.87
N ARG A 194 -2.36 4.29 -18.17
CA ARG A 194 -3.64 4.64 -18.80
C ARG A 194 -4.63 3.50 -18.72
N GLY A 195 -4.22 2.27 -19.02
CA GLY A 195 -5.07 1.10 -18.87
C GLY A 195 -5.60 0.92 -17.45
N ILE A 196 -4.77 1.14 -16.43
CA ILE A 196 -5.20 1.12 -15.02
C ILE A 196 -6.28 2.19 -14.75
N THR A 197 -6.16 3.37 -15.36
CA THR A 197 -7.15 4.46 -15.19
C THR A 197 -8.46 4.18 -15.92
N GLU A 198 -8.38 3.54 -17.09
CA GLU A 198 -9.54 3.20 -17.93
C GLU A 198 -10.35 2.02 -17.39
N MET A 199 -9.76 1.16 -16.53
CA MET A 199 -10.50 0.11 -15.81
C MET A 199 -11.56 0.68 -14.83
N GLY A 200 -11.61 2.00 -14.67
CA GLY A 200 -12.65 2.72 -13.93
C GLY A 200 -12.54 2.59 -12.40
N PRO A 201 -13.44 3.26 -11.67
CA PRO A 201 -13.44 3.24 -10.20
C PRO A 201 -13.76 1.87 -9.62
N GLU A 202 -14.22 0.92 -10.42
CA GLU A 202 -14.41 -0.47 -10.00
C GLU A 202 -13.08 -1.19 -9.72
N GLY A 203 -11.97 -0.74 -10.31
CA GLY A 203 -10.62 -1.24 -10.04
C GLY A 203 -9.81 -0.37 -9.07
N LEU A 204 -10.14 0.92 -8.93
CA LEU A 204 -9.36 1.89 -8.13
C LEU A 204 -10.30 2.92 -7.49
N ALA A 205 -11.10 2.52 -6.50
CA ALA A 205 -11.96 3.45 -5.79
C ALA A 205 -11.16 4.36 -4.83
N PHE A 206 -10.53 5.40 -5.37
CA PHE A 206 -10.22 6.60 -4.62
C PHE A 206 -11.26 7.66 -5.01
N PRO A 207 -12.22 8.02 -4.15
CA PRO A 207 -13.08 9.16 -4.42
C PRO A 207 -12.19 10.39 -4.54
N GLU A 208 -12.30 11.10 -5.67
CA GLU A 208 -11.71 12.44 -5.77
C GLU A 208 -12.36 13.30 -4.69
N ARG A 209 -11.53 13.89 -3.84
CA ARG A 209 -12.02 14.83 -2.83
C ARG A 209 -12.59 16.05 -3.57
N HIS A 210 -13.91 16.21 -3.53
CA HIS A 210 -14.48 17.51 -3.89
C HIS A 210 -13.96 18.56 -2.90
N PRO A 211 -13.43 19.69 -3.37
CA PRO A 211 -13.05 20.78 -2.48
C PRO A 211 -14.30 21.22 -1.73
N ARG A 212 -14.24 21.22 -0.42
CA ARG A 212 -15.29 21.84 0.41
C ARG A 212 -15.39 23.32 0.02
N LYS A 213 -16.59 23.74 -0.38
CA LYS A 213 -16.93 25.15 -0.57
C LYS A 213 -16.92 25.86 0.77
#